data_a9d91e6e7e61db7a8fc3d91caa279280
#
_entry.id   a9d91e6e7e61db7a8fc3d91caa279280
#
_cell.length_a   1.000
_cell.length_b   1.000
_cell.length_c   1.000
_cell.angle_alpha   90.00
_cell.angle_beta   90.00
_cell.angle_gamma   90.00
#
_symmetry.space_group_name_H-M   'P 1'
#
loop_
_entity.id
_entity.type
_entity.pdbx_description
1 polymer ?
#
loop_
_entity_poly.entity_id
_entity_poly.type
_entity_poly.pdbx_seq_one_letter_code
_entity_poly.pdbx_strand_id
1 'polypeptide(L)'
;MKYAKIDASTVGSNTIVAAVAGKRILVLVYSFMGSGNQNAYFCSDATAITGTLYLNNHIRSTAAYGATTPAGAVGLFRTEIGEALNLVLSTTANVGGHLTYLVTD
;
A
#
# COMPACT_ATOMS: atom_id res chain seq x y z
N MET A 1 11.95 -10.13 -5.45
CA MET A 1 10.69 -9.93 -4.71
C MET A 1 11.01 -9.57 -3.27
N LYS A 2 10.36 -8.55 -2.75
CA LYS A 2 10.65 -8.02 -1.42
C LYS A 2 9.38 -7.95 -0.59
N TYR A 3 9.55 -7.93 0.73
CA TYR A 3 8.45 -7.79 1.68
C TYR A 3 8.60 -6.49 2.46
N ALA A 4 7.47 -5.87 2.78
CA ALA A 4 7.43 -4.72 3.68
C ALA A 4 6.38 -4.96 4.76
N LYS A 5 6.73 -4.61 5.99
CA LYS A 5 5.79 -4.59 7.10
C LYS A 5 4.93 -3.34 6.99
N ILE A 6 3.63 -3.49 7.19
CA ILE A 6 2.74 -2.35 7.37
C ILE A 6 2.50 -2.21 8.87
N ASP A 7 2.94 -1.09 9.42
CA ASP A 7 2.80 -0.78 10.85
C ASP A 7 2.67 0.74 10.94
N ALA A 8 1.43 1.21 10.84
CA ALA A 8 1.15 2.63 10.70
C ALA A 8 0.15 3.08 11.77
N SER A 9 0.42 4.23 12.39
CA SER A 9 -0.42 4.77 13.45
C SER A 9 -0.49 6.29 13.44
N THR A 10 0.16 6.94 12.47
CA THR A 10 0.18 8.41 12.36
C THR A 10 -0.90 8.86 11.40
N VAL A 11 -1.73 9.81 11.81
CA VAL A 11 -2.68 10.44 10.89
C VAL A 11 -1.90 11.12 9.78
N GLY A 12 -2.33 10.89 8.54
CA GLY A 12 -1.62 11.37 7.37
C GLY A 12 -0.71 10.30 6.79
N SER A 13 0.39 10.71 6.21
CA SER A 13 1.27 9.84 5.42
C SER A 13 2.20 9.00 6.30
N ASN A 14 2.24 7.70 6.02
CA ASN A 14 3.18 6.75 6.64
C ASN A 14 3.94 6.06 5.51
N THR A 15 5.27 6.18 5.50
CA THR A 15 6.07 5.54 4.46
C THR A 15 6.18 4.03 4.71
N ILE A 16 5.72 3.25 3.74
CA ILE A 16 5.78 1.78 3.79
C ILE A 16 7.03 1.29 3.07
N VAL A 17 7.33 1.83 1.90
CA VAL A 17 8.54 1.52 1.15
C VAL A 17 9.20 2.83 0.73
N ALA A 18 10.45 3.02 1.13
CA ALA A 18 11.21 4.22 0.79
C ALA A 18 11.44 4.31 -0.72
N ALA A 19 11.53 5.53 -1.23
CA ALA A 19 11.84 5.77 -2.63
C ALA A 19 13.19 5.16 -3.03
N VAL A 20 13.23 4.63 -4.25
CA VAL A 20 14.47 4.14 -4.86
C VAL A 20 14.71 4.96 -6.12
N ALA A 21 15.85 5.63 -6.19
CA ALA A 21 16.18 6.53 -7.30
C ALA A 21 16.07 5.81 -8.64
N GLY A 22 15.34 6.41 -9.58
CA GLY A 22 15.17 5.88 -10.93
C GLY A 22 14.26 4.67 -11.04
N LYS A 23 13.59 4.27 -9.95
CA LYS A 23 12.81 3.04 -9.91
C LYS A 23 11.38 3.29 -9.41
N ARG A 24 10.52 2.32 -9.67
CA ARG A 24 9.14 2.28 -9.19
C ARG A 24 8.99 1.16 -8.16
N ILE A 25 8.04 1.34 -7.25
CA ILE A 25 7.61 0.29 -6.32
C ILE A 25 6.33 -0.31 -6.90
N LEU A 26 6.38 -1.59 -7.24
CA LEU A 26 5.24 -2.33 -7.80
C LEU A 26 4.69 -3.27 -6.74
N VAL A 27 3.47 -3.04 -6.29
CA VAL A 27 2.82 -3.86 -5.26
C VAL A 27 2.16 -5.06 -5.91
N LEU A 28 2.46 -6.24 -5.40
CA LEU A 28 1.93 -7.53 -5.91
C LEU A 28 0.82 -8.08 -5.02
N VAL A 29 1.02 -8.00 -3.71
CA VAL A 29 0.10 -8.56 -2.71
C VAL A 29 0.13 -7.65 -1.50
N TYR A 30 -1.02 -7.40 -0.90
CA TYR A 30 -1.06 -6.77 0.41
C TYR A 30 -2.16 -7.37 1.27
N SER A 31 -1.97 -7.28 2.57
CA SER A 31 -2.99 -7.63 3.55
C SER A 31 -2.76 -6.77 4.78
N PHE A 32 -3.76 -6.02 5.19
CA PHE A 32 -3.67 -5.23 6.41
C PHE A 32 -5.04 -5.05 7.04
N MET A 33 -5.03 -4.69 8.32
CA MET A 33 -6.25 -4.54 9.13
C MET A 33 -6.07 -3.36 10.08
N GLY A 34 -7.13 -2.60 10.30
CA GLY A 34 -7.16 -1.53 11.29
C GLY A 34 -7.61 -2.04 12.65
N SER A 35 -7.09 -1.44 13.72
CA SER A 35 -7.47 -1.77 15.10
C SER A 35 -8.79 -1.13 15.54
N GLY A 36 -9.38 -0.29 14.70
CA GLY A 36 -10.62 0.42 14.99
C GLY A 36 -11.15 1.07 13.72
N ASN A 37 -11.88 2.17 13.86
CA ASN A 37 -12.37 2.90 12.70
C ASN A 37 -11.21 3.60 12.00
N GLN A 38 -10.98 3.25 10.76
CA GLN A 38 -9.87 3.76 9.98
C GLN A 38 -10.23 3.76 8.49
N ASN A 39 -9.79 4.78 7.79
CA ASN A 39 -9.79 4.83 6.33
C ASN A 39 -8.37 5.02 5.88
N ALA A 40 -7.99 4.32 4.81
CA ALA A 40 -6.61 4.37 4.32
C ALA A 40 -6.58 4.34 2.80
N TYR A 41 -5.53 4.92 2.21
CA TYR A 41 -5.28 4.78 0.79
C TYR A 41 -3.77 4.84 0.54
N PHE A 42 -3.34 4.19 -0.52
CA PHE A 42 -1.94 4.22 -0.92
C PHE A 42 -1.64 5.44 -1.79
N CYS A 43 -0.45 6.00 -1.60
CA CYS A 43 0.05 7.13 -2.37
C CYS A 43 1.42 6.84 -2.97
N SER A 44 1.66 7.43 -4.12
CA SER A 44 2.99 7.65 -4.67
C SER A 44 3.42 9.04 -4.21
N ASP A 45 4.36 9.10 -3.26
CA ASP A 45 4.65 10.32 -2.49
C ASP A 45 3.36 10.95 -1.93
N ALA A 46 2.91 12.06 -2.51
CA ALA A 46 1.70 12.76 -2.07
C ALA A 46 0.48 12.51 -2.96
N THR A 47 0.62 11.74 -4.04
CA THR A 47 -0.46 11.51 -5.01
C THR A 47 -1.14 10.17 -4.75
N ALA A 48 -2.45 10.18 -4.53
CA ALA A 48 -3.20 8.96 -4.32
C ALA A 48 -3.15 8.06 -5.55
N ILE A 49 -2.84 6.78 -5.34
CA ILE A 49 -2.81 5.75 -6.39
C ILE A 49 -3.85 4.67 -6.19
N THR A 50 -4.55 4.69 -5.07
CA THR A 50 -5.74 3.86 -4.85
C THR A 50 -6.89 4.73 -4.37
N GLY A 51 -8.10 4.20 -4.46
CA GLY A 51 -9.24 4.78 -3.76
C GLY A 51 -9.12 4.53 -2.26
N THR A 52 -10.01 5.15 -1.49
CA THR A 52 -10.04 4.97 -0.05
C THR A 52 -10.50 3.55 0.31
N LEU A 53 -9.76 2.92 1.20
CA LEU A 53 -10.04 1.60 1.75
C LEU A 53 -10.65 1.79 3.13
N TYR A 54 -11.86 1.30 3.32
CA TYR A 54 -12.60 1.49 4.58
C TYR A 54 -12.37 0.30 5.49
N LEU A 55 -11.68 0.54 6.62
CA LEU A 55 -11.23 -0.51 7.55
C LEU A 55 -11.98 -0.48 8.87
N ASN A 56 -13.22 -0.02 8.85
CA ASN A 56 -14.01 0.15 10.06
C ASN A 56 -14.30 -1.21 10.72
N ASN A 57 -14.30 -1.23 12.06
CA ASN A 57 -14.61 -2.42 12.86
C ASN A 57 -13.71 -3.62 12.58
N HIS A 58 -12.40 -3.38 12.45
CA HIS A 58 -11.39 -4.43 12.24
C HIS A 58 -11.54 -5.17 10.91
N ILE A 59 -12.07 -4.50 9.87
CA ILE A 59 -12.16 -5.08 8.55
C ILE A 59 -10.76 -5.20 7.93
N ARG A 60 -10.48 -6.36 7.34
CA ARG A 60 -9.23 -6.61 6.62
C ARG A 60 -9.35 -6.14 5.18
N SER A 61 -8.31 -5.48 4.69
CA SER A 61 -8.15 -5.22 3.26
C SER A 61 -7.06 -6.14 2.72
N THR A 62 -7.38 -6.88 1.67
CA THR A 62 -6.46 -7.86 1.06
C THR A 62 -6.64 -7.84 -0.45
N ALA A 63 -5.52 -7.84 -1.16
CA ALA A 63 -5.53 -8.01 -2.62
C ALA A 63 -4.28 -8.73 -3.05
N ALA A 64 -4.40 -9.50 -4.14
CA ALA A 64 -3.29 -10.27 -4.67
C ALA A 64 -3.30 -10.23 -6.21
N TYR A 65 -2.12 -10.03 -6.79
CA TYR A 65 -1.89 -10.24 -8.22
C TYR A 65 -1.77 -11.75 -8.44
N GLY A 66 -2.63 -12.33 -9.25
CA GLY A 66 -2.65 -13.77 -9.41
C GLY A 66 -3.41 -14.25 -10.64
N ALA A 67 -3.87 -15.50 -10.60
CA ALA A 67 -4.46 -16.19 -11.75
C ALA A 67 -5.69 -15.49 -12.34
N THR A 68 -6.38 -14.67 -11.56
CA THR A 68 -7.56 -13.92 -12.02
C THR A 68 -7.20 -12.56 -12.60
N THR A 69 -5.91 -12.18 -12.57
CA THR A 69 -5.45 -10.90 -13.10
C THR A 69 -5.39 -10.99 -14.62
N PRO A 70 -5.86 -9.97 -15.37
CA PRO A 70 -5.80 -9.98 -16.82
C PRO A 70 -4.39 -10.19 -17.35
N ALA A 71 -4.27 -10.87 -18.49
CA ALA A 71 -3.00 -11.06 -19.17
C ALA A 71 -2.38 -9.71 -19.49
N GLY A 72 -1.08 -9.55 -19.19
CA GLY A 72 -0.36 -8.30 -19.39
C GLY A 72 -0.48 -7.30 -18.24
N ALA A 73 -1.26 -7.62 -17.21
CA ALA A 73 -1.34 -6.79 -16.01
C ALA A 73 0.02 -6.79 -15.28
N VAL A 74 0.38 -5.66 -14.68
CA VAL A 74 1.68 -5.45 -14.04
C VAL A 74 1.45 -5.12 -12.57
N GLY A 75 1.16 -6.16 -11.78
CA GLY A 75 0.88 -6.02 -10.36
C GLY A 75 -0.47 -5.37 -10.07
N LEU A 76 -0.68 -4.95 -8.83
CA LEU A 76 -1.92 -4.30 -8.40
C LEU A 76 -1.88 -2.80 -8.69
N PHE A 77 -0.81 -2.15 -8.32
CA PHE A 77 -0.57 -0.72 -8.55
C PHE A 77 0.92 -0.44 -8.33
N ARG A 78 1.36 0.72 -8.78
CA ARG A 78 2.77 1.10 -8.68
C ARG A 78 2.92 2.59 -8.43
N THR A 79 4.08 2.97 -7.85
CA THR A 79 4.46 4.36 -7.69
C THR A 79 5.01 4.92 -9.02
N GLU A 80 5.14 6.24 -9.07
CA GLU A 80 5.92 6.90 -10.11
C GLU A 80 7.41 6.69 -9.86
N ILE A 81 8.23 6.93 -10.90
CA ILE A 81 9.67 6.76 -10.81
C ILE A 81 10.25 7.66 -9.72
N GLY A 82 11.04 7.07 -8.81
CA GLY A 82 11.72 7.80 -7.75
C GLY A 82 10.84 8.22 -6.59
N GLU A 83 9.61 7.70 -6.50
CA GLU A 83 8.68 8.07 -5.43
C GLU A 83 8.47 6.95 -4.43
N ALA A 84 8.22 7.32 -3.19
CA ALA A 84 7.97 6.38 -2.10
C ALA A 84 6.53 5.85 -2.16
N LEU A 85 6.33 4.64 -1.63
CA LEU A 85 5.01 4.09 -1.39
C LEU A 85 4.58 4.47 0.04
N ASN A 86 3.55 5.26 0.15
CA ASN A 86 3.01 5.71 1.42
C ASN A 86 1.60 5.19 1.63
N LEU A 87 1.22 5.01 2.90
CA LEU A 87 -0.15 4.71 3.31
C LEU A 87 -0.66 5.89 4.13
N VAL A 88 -1.74 6.51 3.68
CA VAL A 88 -2.34 7.68 4.33
C VAL A 88 -3.50 7.22 5.19
N LEU A 89 -3.50 7.60 6.47
CA LEU A 89 -4.51 7.24 7.46
C LEU A 89 -5.35 8.44 7.84
N SER A 90 -6.64 8.21 8.08
CA SER A 90 -7.58 9.27 8.48
C SER A 90 -7.70 9.43 9.99
N THR A 91 -7.31 8.42 10.78
CA THR A 91 -7.37 8.45 12.24
C THR A 91 -6.10 7.87 12.85
N THR A 92 -5.98 7.91 14.19
CA THR A 92 -4.84 7.33 14.90
C THR A 92 -4.98 5.84 15.18
N ALA A 93 -6.08 5.20 14.75
CA ALA A 93 -6.22 3.76 14.92
C ALA A 93 -5.09 3.03 14.17
N ASN A 94 -4.42 2.11 14.85
CA ASN A 94 -3.28 1.39 14.28
C ASN A 94 -3.70 0.54 13.08
N VAL A 95 -2.81 0.46 12.10
CA VAL A 95 -2.96 -0.41 10.95
C VAL A 95 -1.76 -1.33 10.90
N GLY A 96 -1.99 -2.63 10.84
CA GLY A 96 -0.93 -3.63 10.79
C GLY A 96 -1.14 -4.61 9.65
N GLY A 97 -0.04 -5.10 9.09
CA GLY A 97 -0.07 -6.09 8.03
C GLY A 97 1.25 -6.15 7.29
N HIS A 98 1.15 -6.49 6.02
CA HIS A 98 2.34 -6.65 5.17
C HIS A 98 1.99 -6.50 3.70
N LEU A 99 3.01 -6.27 2.89
CA LEU A 99 2.89 -6.33 1.44
C LEU A 99 4.14 -6.94 0.81
N THR A 100 3.95 -7.44 -0.40
CA THR A 100 5.02 -7.95 -1.26
C THR A 100 5.13 -7.04 -2.46
N TYR A 101 6.35 -6.68 -2.82
CA TYR A 101 6.58 -5.74 -3.90
C TYR A 101 7.83 -6.08 -4.71
N LEU A 102 7.91 -5.48 -5.90
CA LEU A 102 9.10 -5.47 -6.73
C LEU A 102 9.58 -4.03 -6.90
N VAL A 103 10.89 -3.87 -7.03
CA VAL A 103 11.48 -2.60 -7.48
C VAL A 103 11.76 -2.76 -8.97
N THR A 104 11.16 -1.88 -9.78
CA THR A 104 11.21 -1.98 -11.26
C THR A 104 11.63 -0.67 -11.89
N ASP A 105 11.93 -0.73 -13.16
CA ASP A 105 12.21 0.47 -13.96
C ASP A 105 10.93 1.19 -14.37
#